data_7bb22b524de6c57e14655158c1a25c5a
#
_entry.id   7bb22b524de6c57e14655158c1a25c5a
#
_cell.length_a   1.000
_cell.length_b   1.000
_cell.length_c   1.000
_cell.angle_alpha   90.00
_cell.angle_beta   90.00
_cell.angle_gamma   90.00
#
_symmetry.space_group_name_H-M   'P 1'
#
loop_
_entity.id
_entity.type
_entity.pdbx_description
1 polymer ?
#
loop_
_entity_poly.entity_id
_entity_poly.type
_entity_poly.pdbx_seq_one_letter_code
_entity_poly.pdbx_strand_id
1 'polypeptide(L)'
;MNKILLVNRINPQDYSSTKNKIFFMIGGMNIPEVENRLIDVLKDSNIVEPEDMVLKYNGIELNITTQQIPTIVKLLCDECFSIYGIYPLYNPDK
;
A
#
# COMPACT_ATOMS: atom_id res chain seq x y z
N MET A 1 -0.43 20.93 22.54
CA MET A 1 -1.11 20.30 21.41
C MET A 1 -0.59 18.89 21.19
N ASN A 2 -1.46 18.01 20.93
CA ASN A 2 -1.06 16.62 20.79
C ASN A 2 -1.05 16.20 19.32
N LYS A 3 0.13 16.09 18.76
CA LYS A 3 0.30 15.73 17.36
C LYS A 3 -0.07 14.29 17.07
N ILE A 4 -0.14 13.46 18.10
CA ILE A 4 -0.51 12.06 17.92
C ILE A 4 -1.90 11.94 17.31
N LEU A 5 -2.75 12.92 17.56
CA LEU A 5 -4.11 12.89 17.01
C LEU A 5 -4.13 12.97 15.49
N LEU A 6 -3.03 13.40 14.87
CA LEU A 6 -2.94 13.50 13.42
C LEU A 6 -2.29 12.27 12.79
N VAL A 7 -1.85 11.32 13.59
CA VAL A 7 -1.18 10.12 13.09
C VAL A 7 -2.19 9.00 12.99
N ASN A 8 -2.41 8.53 11.77
CA ASN A 8 -3.21 7.34 11.54
C ASN A 8 -2.36 6.12 11.83
N ARG A 9 -2.88 5.27 12.69
CA ARG A 9 -2.19 4.03 13.02
C ARG A 9 -2.90 2.86 12.36
N ILE A 10 -2.11 1.93 11.86
CA ILE A 10 -2.63 0.67 11.38
C ILE A 10 -2.95 -0.17 12.61
N ASN A 11 -4.18 -0.66 12.68
CA ASN A 11 -4.61 -1.51 13.80
C ASN A 11 -4.61 -2.98 13.34
N PRO A 12 -3.63 -3.78 13.78
CA PRO A 12 -3.57 -5.19 13.34
C PRO A 12 -4.77 -6.01 13.76
N GLN A 13 -5.57 -5.51 14.69
CA GLN A 13 -6.78 -6.20 15.16
C GLN A 13 -8.01 -5.87 14.33
N ASP A 14 -7.86 -5.05 13.30
CA ASP A 14 -8.98 -4.68 12.43
C ASP A 14 -9.18 -5.76 11.37
N TYR A 15 -10.22 -6.55 11.54
CA TYR A 15 -10.58 -7.61 10.58
C TYR A 15 -11.78 -7.22 9.73
N SER A 16 -12.15 -5.94 9.74
CA SER A 16 -13.28 -5.47 8.94
C SER A 16 -12.96 -5.47 7.45
N SER A 17 -14.00 -5.38 6.63
CA SER A 17 -13.86 -5.25 5.19
C SER A 17 -13.67 -3.80 4.76
N THR A 18 -13.52 -2.88 5.71
CA THR A 18 -13.31 -1.48 5.41
C THR A 18 -11.95 -1.29 4.75
N LYS A 19 -11.94 -0.66 3.57
CA LYS A 19 -10.71 -0.37 2.86
C LYS A 19 -10.15 0.97 3.32
N ASN A 20 -8.83 1.04 3.42
CA ASN A 20 -8.12 2.25 3.77
C ASN A 20 -7.03 2.49 2.75
N LYS A 21 -6.69 3.75 2.54
CA LYS A 21 -5.60 4.09 1.63
C LYS A 21 -4.27 3.89 2.36
N ILE A 22 -3.47 2.97 1.85
CA ILE A 22 -2.17 2.64 2.42
C ILE A 22 -1.11 2.92 1.37
N PHE A 23 -0.11 3.69 1.74
CA PHE A 23 1.00 3.99 0.84
C PHE A 23 2.16 3.05 1.12
N PHE A 24 2.66 2.43 0.06
CA PHE A 24 3.85 1.57 0.12
C PHE A 24 4.99 2.30 -0.57
N MET A 25 6.02 2.64 0.17
CA MET A 25 7.22 3.26 -0.39
C MET A 25 8.10 2.16 -0.97
N ILE A 26 8.31 2.20 -2.28
CA ILE A 26 8.99 1.14 -3.02
C ILE A 26 10.24 1.71 -3.67
N GLY A 27 11.36 0.99 -3.55
CA GLY A 27 12.59 1.39 -4.20
C GLY A 27 12.54 1.19 -5.70
N GLY A 28 13.25 2.02 -6.44
CA GLY A 28 13.39 1.87 -7.88
C GLY A 28 12.21 2.38 -8.70
N MET A 29 11.29 3.13 -8.11
CA MET A 29 10.12 3.60 -8.83
C MET A 29 10.43 4.64 -9.90
N ASN A 30 11.66 5.14 -9.92
CA ASN A 30 12.13 6.01 -11.00
C ASN A 30 12.55 5.22 -12.24
N ILE A 31 12.54 3.89 -12.17
CA ILE A 31 12.88 3.01 -13.28
C ILE A 31 11.59 2.47 -13.88
N PRO A 32 11.28 2.79 -15.16
CA PRO A 32 9.99 2.37 -15.76
C PRO A 32 9.73 0.87 -15.69
N GLU A 33 10.76 0.05 -15.83
CA GLU A 33 10.60 -1.41 -15.77
C GLU A 33 10.13 -1.86 -14.39
N VAL A 34 10.63 -1.23 -13.34
CA VAL A 34 10.22 -1.56 -11.97
C VAL A 34 8.76 -1.16 -11.75
N GLU A 35 8.40 0.03 -12.21
CA GLU A 35 7.04 0.53 -12.08
C GLU A 35 6.04 -0.38 -12.80
N ASN A 36 6.37 -0.73 -14.04
CA ASN A 36 5.48 -1.59 -14.84
C ASN A 36 5.35 -2.98 -14.22
N ARG A 37 6.45 -3.52 -13.72
CA ARG A 37 6.44 -4.83 -13.08
C ARG A 37 5.59 -4.82 -11.81
N LEU A 38 5.67 -3.74 -11.04
CA LEU A 38 4.86 -3.59 -9.83
C LEU A 38 3.37 -3.64 -10.17
N ILE A 39 2.96 -2.90 -11.18
CA ILE A 39 1.56 -2.89 -11.62
C ILE A 39 1.13 -4.29 -12.07
N ASP A 40 1.96 -4.96 -12.86
CA ASP A 40 1.63 -6.28 -13.38
C ASP A 40 1.50 -7.31 -12.26
N VAL A 41 2.42 -7.29 -11.29
CA VAL A 41 2.39 -8.21 -10.16
C VAL A 41 1.11 -8.01 -9.35
N LEU A 42 0.75 -6.76 -9.09
CA LEU A 42 -0.46 -6.47 -8.32
C LEU A 42 -1.73 -6.86 -9.08
N LYS A 43 -1.79 -6.59 -10.37
CA LYS A 43 -2.95 -6.98 -11.18
C LYS A 43 -3.10 -8.50 -11.25
N ASP A 44 -1.99 -9.19 -11.47
CA ASP A 44 -2.01 -10.65 -11.63
C ASP A 44 -2.36 -11.36 -10.34
N SER A 45 -2.14 -10.70 -9.21
CA SER A 45 -2.43 -11.28 -7.89
C SER A 45 -3.93 -11.42 -7.63
N ASN A 46 -4.76 -10.60 -8.29
CA ASN A 46 -6.18 -10.50 -8.04
C ASN A 46 -6.53 -10.07 -6.61
N ILE A 47 -5.57 -9.55 -5.87
CA ILE A 47 -5.81 -9.05 -4.51
C ILE A 47 -6.33 -7.62 -4.54
N VAL A 48 -5.85 -6.83 -5.51
CA VAL A 48 -6.17 -5.42 -5.62
C VAL A 48 -6.77 -5.15 -7.00
N GLU A 49 -7.88 -4.41 -7.02
CA GLU A 49 -8.48 -3.99 -8.28
C GLU A 49 -7.72 -2.81 -8.86
N PRO A 50 -7.69 -2.65 -10.19
CA PRO A 50 -6.98 -1.51 -10.80
C PRO A 50 -7.40 -0.15 -10.27
N GLU A 51 -8.69 0.03 -9.97
CA GLU A 51 -9.19 1.31 -9.45
C GLU A 51 -8.74 1.59 -8.02
N ASP A 52 -8.22 0.57 -7.33
CA ASP A 52 -7.72 0.73 -5.97
C ASP A 52 -6.20 1.00 -5.93
N MET A 53 -5.59 1.25 -7.08
CA MET A 53 -4.15 1.49 -7.18
C MET A 53 -3.88 2.89 -7.74
N VAL A 54 -3.03 3.65 -7.05
CA VAL A 54 -2.60 4.96 -7.54
C VAL A 54 -1.08 5.03 -7.44
N LEU A 55 -0.42 5.19 -8.59
CA LEU A 55 1.03 5.33 -8.61
C LEU A 55 1.42 6.69 -8.04
N LYS A 56 2.46 6.68 -7.23
CA LYS A 56 3.04 7.89 -6.67
C LYS A 56 4.52 7.96 -7.06
N TYR A 57 5.12 9.11 -6.79
CA TYR A 57 6.50 9.37 -7.16
C TYR A 57 7.47 8.28 -6.67
N ASN A 58 7.30 7.82 -5.44
CA ASN A 58 8.24 6.88 -4.83
C ASN A 58 7.55 5.63 -4.31
N GLY A 59 6.40 5.28 -4.86
CA GLY A 59 5.69 4.09 -4.41
C GLY A 59 4.30 4.00 -4.99
N ILE A 60 3.43 3.34 -4.26
CA ILE A 60 2.06 3.12 -4.71
C ILE A 60 1.10 3.22 -3.54
N GLU A 61 -0.03 3.86 -3.80
CA GLU A 61 -1.12 3.94 -2.84
C GLU A 61 -2.12 2.84 -3.19
N LEU A 62 -2.46 2.03 -2.21
CA LEU A 62 -3.43 0.96 -2.38
C LEU A 62 -4.61 1.16 -1.45
N ASN A 63 -5.81 0.99 -1.98
CA ASN A 63 -7.02 1.05 -1.17
C ASN A 63 -7.38 -0.39 -0.78
N ILE A 64 -6.96 -0.81 0.41
CA ILE A 64 -7.04 -2.20 0.84
C ILE A 64 -7.49 -2.28 2.29
N THR A 65 -7.91 -3.47 2.71
CA THR A 65 -8.22 -3.72 4.10
C THR A 65 -6.93 -3.89 4.90
N THR A 66 -7.03 -3.73 6.22
CA THR A 66 -5.87 -3.88 7.09
C THR A 66 -5.24 -5.25 6.96
N GLN A 67 -6.05 -6.30 6.88
CA GLN A 67 -5.52 -7.67 6.81
C GLN A 67 -4.90 -8.02 5.46
N GLN A 68 -5.15 -7.21 4.43
CA GLN A 68 -4.47 -7.39 3.15
C GLN A 68 -3.04 -6.86 3.16
N ILE A 69 -2.68 -6.04 4.14
CA ILE A 69 -1.33 -5.47 4.21
C ILE A 69 -0.26 -6.56 4.25
N PRO A 70 -0.32 -7.54 5.19
CA PRO A 70 0.70 -8.60 5.19
C PRO A 70 0.73 -9.40 3.90
N THR A 71 -0.42 -9.63 3.30
CA THR A 71 -0.51 -10.36 2.04
C THR A 71 0.22 -9.62 0.92
N ILE A 72 0.02 -8.31 0.83
CA ILE A 72 0.70 -7.48 -0.17
C ILE A 72 2.21 -7.44 0.11
N VAL A 73 2.60 -7.30 1.39
CA VAL A 73 4.02 -7.29 1.75
C VAL A 73 4.69 -8.58 1.29
N LYS A 74 4.06 -9.72 1.57
CA LYS A 74 4.62 -11.00 1.16
C LYS A 74 4.73 -11.10 -0.36
N LEU A 75 3.68 -10.71 -1.06
CA LEU A 75 3.68 -10.74 -2.52
C LEU A 75 4.85 -9.93 -3.08
N LEU A 76 5.01 -8.69 -2.61
CA LEU A 76 6.05 -7.81 -3.12
C LEU A 76 7.44 -8.30 -2.75
N CYS A 77 7.62 -8.85 -1.55
CA CYS A 77 8.90 -9.39 -1.15
C CYS A 77 9.26 -10.64 -1.96
N ASP A 78 8.28 -11.50 -2.22
CA ASP A 78 8.50 -12.69 -3.04
C ASP A 78 8.90 -12.33 -4.48
N GLU A 79 8.44 -11.18 -4.95
CA GLU A 79 8.77 -10.68 -6.30
C GLU A 79 9.99 -9.77 -6.27
N CYS A 80 10.71 -9.74 -5.16
CA CYS A 80 11.98 -9.02 -4.98
C CYS A 80 11.85 -7.49 -5.05
N PHE A 81 10.70 -6.95 -4.68
CA PHE A 81 10.60 -5.50 -4.51
C PHE A 81 11.16 -5.10 -3.17
N SER A 82 11.75 -3.90 -3.12
CA SER A 82 12.27 -3.33 -1.87
C SER A 82 11.25 -2.38 -1.28
N ILE A 83 10.74 -2.72 -0.10
CA ILE A 83 9.76 -1.90 0.60
C ILE A 83 10.49 -1.12 1.68
N TYR A 84 10.40 0.22 1.62
CA TYR A 84 11.08 1.10 2.57
C TYR A 84 10.14 1.67 3.62
N GLY A 85 8.84 1.54 3.42
CA GLY A 85 7.89 2.02 4.40
C GLY A 85 6.47 1.71 3.99
N ILE A 86 5.59 1.65 4.98
CA ILE A 86 4.17 1.41 4.78
C ILE A 86 3.44 2.39 5.67
N TYR A 87 2.62 3.26 5.08
CA TYR A 87 2.00 4.35 5.81
C TYR A 87 0.51 4.42 5.50
N PRO A 88 -0.35 4.44 6.53
CA PRO A 88 -1.75 4.77 6.31
C PRO A 88 -1.85 6.24 5.95
N LEU A 89 -2.67 6.57 4.96
CA LEU A 89 -2.87 7.96 4.58
C LEU A 89 -3.98 8.56 5.43
N TYR A 90 -3.76 9.79 5.86
CA TYR A 90 -4.75 10.48 6.66
C TYR A 90 -6.01 10.74 5.82
N ASN A 91 -7.16 10.39 6.40
CA ASN A 91 -8.44 10.64 5.77
C ASN A 91 -9.30 11.48 6.73
N PRO A 92 -9.42 12.78 6.46
CA PRO A 92 -10.16 13.67 7.36
C PRO A 92 -11.67 13.37 7.41
N ASP A 93 -12.17 12.60 6.45
CA ASP A 93 -13.61 12.25 6.40
C ASP A 93 -13.97 11.07 7.29
N LYS A 94 -13.01 10.53 8.00
CA LYS A 94 -13.24 9.38 8.90
C LYS A 94 -13.15 9.76 10.35
#